data_98c9862b757fb13ed1960932a5ee20e5
#
_entry.id   98c9862b757fb13ed1960932a5ee20e5
#
_cell.length_a   1.000
_cell.length_b   1.000
_cell.length_c   1.000
_cell.angle_alpha   90.00
_cell.angle_beta   90.00
_cell.angle_gamma   90.00
#
_symmetry.space_group_name_H-M   'P 1'
#
loop_
_entity.id
_entity.type
_entity.pdbx_description
1 polymer ?
#
loop_
_entity_poly.entity_id
_entity_poly.type
_entity_poly.pdbx_seq_one_letter_code
_entity_poly.pdbx_strand_id
1 'polypeptide(L)'
;MHIKALLTFLSAANSISALPPLAPRAEDARDVNPFLGKNYFANSYYAGELNQTVNAFLAKNDSLNAARTRTVQNTGTFVWITSVAGLSNIKTTIDAARTEQQRTRKQQIVQLVLYDLPDRDCSGGQSGGEFSSANDGLNLYKKTFVDPYAAALKSAWDLTFAVILEPDSLGNVITNQNIPFCANATSTYEQGIAYAIAKLQAPNIALYIDAAHGGWLGWDGNLAPGILSLLLLLRHRI
;
A
#
# COMPACT_ATOMS: atom_id res chain seq x y z
N MET A 1 42.17 -4.94 -63.85
CA MET A 1 40.87 -4.29 -63.62
C MET A 1 40.43 -4.62 -62.16
N HIS A 2 40.70 -3.71 -61.27
CA HIS A 2 40.45 -3.93 -59.80
C HIS A 2 39.22 -3.11 -59.39
N ILE A 3 38.14 -3.78 -59.03
CA ILE A 3 36.93 -3.14 -58.48
C ILE A 3 37.12 -3.13 -56.98
N LYS A 4 37.24 -1.92 -56.41
CA LYS A 4 37.18 -1.67 -54.95
C LYS A 4 35.69 -1.48 -54.58
N ALA A 5 35.13 -2.41 -53.80
CA ALA A 5 33.83 -2.22 -53.16
C ALA A 5 33.99 -1.32 -51.95
N LEU A 6 33.26 -0.20 -51.94
CA LEU A 6 33.20 0.74 -50.84
C LEU A 6 32.01 0.32 -49.95
N LEU A 7 32.28 -0.23 -48.77
CA LEU A 7 31.28 -0.48 -47.75
C LEU A 7 31.01 0.83 -46.97
N THR A 8 29.84 1.42 -47.18
CA THR A 8 29.32 2.52 -46.37
C THR A 8 28.60 1.93 -45.18
N PHE A 9 29.16 2.13 -43.96
CA PHE A 9 28.45 1.86 -42.71
C PHE A 9 27.46 3.01 -42.43
N LEU A 10 26.18 2.72 -42.55
CA LEU A 10 25.14 3.58 -41.98
C LEU A 10 25.08 3.36 -40.46
N SER A 11 25.60 4.30 -39.70
CA SER A 11 25.39 4.37 -38.26
C SER A 11 23.98 4.95 -38.01
N ALA A 12 23.03 4.08 -37.64
CA ALA A 12 21.75 4.54 -37.12
C ALA A 12 21.98 5.10 -35.71
N ALA A 13 22.03 6.43 -35.59
CA ALA A 13 21.97 7.10 -34.32
C ALA A 13 20.54 6.96 -33.76
N ASN A 14 20.38 6.13 -32.75
CA ASN A 14 19.14 6.08 -31.95
C ASN A 14 19.02 7.40 -31.19
N SER A 15 18.19 8.30 -31.70
CA SER A 15 17.78 9.50 -30.98
C SER A 15 16.94 9.07 -29.79
N ILE A 16 17.52 9.02 -28.60
CA ILE A 16 16.75 8.96 -27.37
C ILE A 16 16.06 10.31 -27.24
N SER A 17 14.78 10.37 -27.62
CA SER A 17 13.95 11.54 -27.36
C SER A 17 13.89 11.73 -25.84
N ALA A 18 14.56 12.76 -25.35
CA ALA A 18 14.41 13.18 -23.97
C ALA A 18 12.93 13.47 -23.71
N LEU A 19 12.37 12.84 -22.68
CA LEU A 19 11.04 13.15 -22.21
C LEU A 19 10.97 14.66 -21.94
N PRO A 20 9.89 15.37 -22.37
CA PRO A 20 9.75 16.77 -22.05
C PRO A 20 9.79 16.96 -20.54
N PRO A 21 10.44 18.03 -20.04
CA PRO A 21 10.44 18.36 -18.62
C PRO A 21 9.00 18.39 -18.14
N LEU A 22 8.72 17.71 -17.03
CA LEU A 22 7.43 17.80 -16.36
C LEU A 22 7.16 19.29 -16.09
N ALA A 23 6.06 19.81 -16.58
CA ALA A 23 5.63 21.15 -16.26
C ALA A 23 5.63 21.34 -14.74
N PRO A 24 6.08 22.49 -14.19
CA PRO A 24 6.00 22.74 -12.77
C PRO A 24 4.55 22.54 -12.34
N ARG A 25 4.34 21.60 -11.45
CA ARG A 25 3.03 21.31 -10.87
C ARG A 25 2.58 22.55 -10.13
N ALA A 26 1.39 23.06 -10.44
CA ALA A 26 0.78 24.08 -9.60
C ALA A 26 0.85 23.60 -8.16
N GLU A 27 1.27 24.45 -7.22
CA GLU A 27 1.24 24.16 -5.78
C GLU A 27 -0.20 23.82 -5.44
N ASP A 28 -0.47 22.53 -5.41
CA ASP A 28 -1.80 21.99 -5.14
C ASP A 28 -1.94 21.92 -3.61
N ALA A 29 -3.11 22.24 -3.08
CA ALA A 29 -3.43 22.12 -1.65
C ALA A 29 -3.13 20.72 -1.05
N ARG A 30 -2.68 19.79 -1.89
CA ARG A 30 -2.23 18.43 -1.55
C ARG A 30 -0.79 18.34 -1.05
N ASP A 31 0.02 19.37 -1.16
CA ASP A 31 1.40 19.39 -0.60
C ASP A 31 1.44 19.65 0.91
N VAL A 32 0.29 19.94 1.52
CA VAL A 32 0.19 20.06 2.97
C VAL A 32 0.19 18.66 3.58
N ASN A 33 1.07 18.43 4.56
CA ASN A 33 1.08 17.19 5.33
C ASN A 33 -0.33 16.93 5.92
N PRO A 34 -1.06 15.88 5.46
CA PRO A 34 -2.44 15.64 5.86
C PRO A 34 -2.58 15.25 7.34
N PHE A 35 -1.46 14.99 8.01
CA PHE A 35 -1.40 14.51 9.39
C PHE A 35 -1.06 15.60 10.41
N LEU A 36 -0.76 16.80 9.94
CA LEU A 36 -0.34 17.90 10.82
C LEU A 36 -1.44 18.24 11.84
N GLY A 37 -1.07 18.26 13.12
CA GLY A 37 -1.96 18.61 14.23
C GLY A 37 -2.96 17.53 14.63
N LYS A 38 -2.86 16.32 14.09
CA LYS A 38 -3.73 15.17 14.37
C LYS A 38 -2.98 14.11 15.18
N ASN A 39 -3.72 13.23 15.83
CA ASN A 39 -3.16 12.09 16.57
C ASN A 39 -3.26 10.80 15.75
N TYR A 40 -2.24 9.97 15.83
CA TYR A 40 -2.29 8.60 15.31
C TYR A 40 -3.15 7.74 16.23
N PHE A 41 -4.19 7.12 15.69
CA PHE A 41 -5.08 6.27 16.45
C PHE A 41 -4.38 4.99 16.91
N ALA A 42 -4.27 4.80 18.22
CA ALA A 42 -3.81 3.54 18.79
C ALA A 42 -4.95 2.52 18.75
N ASN A 43 -4.76 1.41 18.03
CA ASN A 43 -5.78 0.38 17.89
C ASN A 43 -6.13 -0.23 19.26
N SER A 44 -7.35 0.01 19.72
CA SER A 44 -7.83 -0.40 21.04
C SER A 44 -7.86 -1.92 21.21
N TYR A 45 -8.14 -2.69 20.15
CA TYR A 45 -8.07 -4.15 20.18
C TYR A 45 -6.64 -4.62 20.45
N TYR A 46 -5.67 -4.13 19.66
CA TYR A 46 -4.26 -4.49 19.85
C TYR A 46 -3.73 -4.04 21.21
N ALA A 47 -4.12 -2.85 21.66
CA ALA A 47 -3.78 -2.38 23.00
C ALA A 47 -4.35 -3.30 24.09
N GLY A 48 -5.55 -3.83 23.89
CA GLY A 48 -6.17 -4.83 24.77
C GLY A 48 -5.37 -6.14 24.84
N GLU A 49 -4.95 -6.67 23.70
CA GLU A 49 -4.11 -7.89 23.62
C GLU A 49 -2.77 -7.69 24.35
N LEU A 50 -2.16 -6.52 24.24
CA LEU A 50 -0.91 -6.20 24.92
C LEU A 50 -1.04 -6.16 26.46
N ASN A 51 -2.24 -6.08 27.03
CA ASN A 51 -2.42 -6.19 28.49
C ASN A 51 -1.92 -7.52 29.02
N GLN A 52 -2.05 -8.62 28.27
CA GLN A 52 -1.50 -9.92 28.66
C GLN A 52 0.03 -9.86 28.80
N THR A 53 0.69 -9.19 27.84
CA THR A 53 2.15 -8.99 27.87
C THR A 53 2.57 -8.11 29.03
N VAL A 54 1.85 -7.01 29.30
CA VAL A 54 2.10 -6.14 30.46
C VAL A 54 2.00 -6.94 31.75
N ASN A 55 0.93 -7.71 31.91
CA ASN A 55 0.70 -8.53 33.12
C ASN A 55 1.77 -9.62 33.29
N ALA A 56 2.21 -10.24 32.19
CA ALA A 56 3.28 -11.24 32.22
C ALA A 56 4.63 -10.65 32.68
N PHE A 57 4.97 -9.42 32.28
CA PHE A 57 6.16 -8.71 32.79
C PHE A 57 6.02 -8.34 34.25
N LEU A 58 4.86 -7.82 34.66
CA LEU A 58 4.62 -7.48 36.07
C LEU A 58 4.71 -8.69 36.98
N ALA A 59 4.19 -9.85 36.56
CA ALA A 59 4.30 -11.10 37.32
C ALA A 59 5.76 -11.56 37.53
N LYS A 60 6.66 -11.12 36.64
CA LYS A 60 8.11 -11.36 36.74
C LYS A 60 8.88 -10.22 37.44
N ASN A 61 8.19 -9.26 38.04
CA ASN A 61 8.77 -8.04 38.63
C ASN A 61 9.55 -7.20 37.60
N ASP A 62 9.30 -7.36 36.30
CA ASP A 62 9.91 -6.58 35.21
C ASP A 62 9.07 -5.34 34.89
N SER A 63 9.14 -4.37 35.77
CA SER A 63 8.40 -3.11 35.63
C SER A 63 8.85 -2.28 34.41
N LEU A 64 10.13 -2.41 34.01
CA LEU A 64 10.67 -1.69 32.85
C LEU A 64 10.04 -2.17 31.54
N ASN A 65 10.00 -3.45 31.28
CA ASN A 65 9.38 -3.98 30.06
C ASN A 65 7.86 -3.85 30.08
N ALA A 66 7.22 -3.92 31.27
CA ALA A 66 5.81 -3.57 31.39
C ALA A 66 5.53 -2.11 30.97
N ALA A 67 6.38 -1.15 31.41
CA ALA A 67 6.25 0.26 31.00
C ALA A 67 6.49 0.45 29.49
N ARG A 68 7.49 -0.21 28.90
CA ARG A 68 7.76 -0.19 27.46
C ARG A 68 6.56 -0.73 26.66
N THR A 69 5.96 -1.83 27.12
CA THR A 69 4.77 -2.39 26.48
C THR A 69 3.58 -1.42 26.51
N ARG A 70 3.41 -0.68 27.62
CA ARG A 70 2.39 0.38 27.69
C ARG A 70 2.65 1.52 26.72
N THR A 71 3.90 1.84 26.41
CA THR A 71 4.22 2.78 25.33
C THR A 71 3.73 2.26 23.98
N VAL A 72 3.94 0.98 23.69
CA VAL A 72 3.44 0.35 22.44
C VAL A 72 1.91 0.37 22.41
N GLN A 73 1.21 0.12 23.52
CA GLN A 73 -0.26 0.20 23.58
C GLN A 73 -0.82 1.57 23.14
N ASN A 74 -0.05 2.64 23.35
CA ASN A 74 -0.44 4.00 23.02
C ASN A 74 0.15 4.48 21.67
N THR A 75 0.79 3.58 20.93
CA THR A 75 1.37 3.89 19.62
C THR A 75 0.42 3.47 18.52
N GLY A 76 0.17 4.37 17.57
CA GLY A 76 -0.64 4.07 16.39
C GLY A 76 -0.02 2.95 15.56
N THR A 77 -0.83 1.98 15.17
CA THR A 77 -0.43 0.85 14.33
C THR A 77 -1.40 0.67 13.17
N PHE A 78 -0.93 0.09 12.07
CA PHE A 78 -1.80 -0.21 10.93
C PHE A 78 -2.66 -1.45 11.21
N VAL A 79 -3.95 -1.35 10.91
CA VAL A 79 -4.89 -2.49 10.91
C VAL A 79 -4.92 -3.08 9.52
N TRP A 80 -4.58 -4.35 9.41
CA TRP A 80 -4.57 -5.07 8.15
C TRP A 80 -5.97 -5.61 7.83
N ILE A 81 -6.47 -5.27 6.66
CA ILE A 81 -7.72 -5.80 6.11
C ILE A 81 -7.33 -6.73 4.97
N THR A 82 -7.50 -8.03 5.19
CA THR A 82 -6.89 -9.07 4.35
C THR A 82 -7.89 -10.03 3.73
N SER A 83 -9.19 -9.75 3.89
CA SER A 83 -10.28 -10.56 3.34
C SER A 83 -11.58 -9.79 3.34
N VAL A 84 -12.58 -10.25 2.57
CA VAL A 84 -13.95 -9.71 2.59
C VAL A 84 -14.55 -9.77 4.00
N ALA A 85 -14.35 -10.87 4.72
CA ALA A 85 -14.81 -11.00 6.10
C ALA A 85 -14.18 -9.94 7.02
N GLY A 86 -12.91 -9.60 6.77
CA GLY A 86 -12.15 -8.60 7.51
C GLY A 86 -12.65 -7.16 7.32
N LEU A 87 -13.48 -6.87 6.31
CA LEU A 87 -14.07 -5.53 6.10
C LEU A 87 -14.87 -5.04 7.30
N SER A 88 -15.45 -5.94 8.08
CA SER A 88 -16.16 -5.59 9.32
C SER A 88 -15.26 -4.88 10.34
N ASN A 89 -13.95 -5.15 10.33
CA ASN A 89 -12.98 -4.52 11.22
C ASN A 89 -12.79 -3.02 10.89
N ILE A 90 -13.07 -2.58 9.66
CA ILE A 90 -13.03 -1.16 9.29
C ILE A 90 -14.05 -0.39 10.12
N LYS A 91 -15.30 -0.87 10.17
CA LYS A 91 -16.34 -0.22 10.95
C LYS A 91 -15.98 -0.16 12.43
N THR A 92 -15.55 -1.27 13.00
CA THR A 92 -15.12 -1.34 14.41
C THR A 92 -13.98 -0.36 14.70
N THR A 93 -13.00 -0.25 13.79
CA THR A 93 -11.88 0.67 13.92
C THR A 93 -12.32 2.13 13.83
N ILE A 94 -13.23 2.46 12.89
CA ILE A 94 -13.81 3.80 12.75
C ILE A 94 -14.57 4.21 14.03
N ASP A 95 -15.40 3.33 14.57
CA ASP A 95 -16.19 3.62 15.77
C ASP A 95 -15.28 3.85 17.00
N ALA A 96 -14.23 3.03 17.13
CA ALA A 96 -13.25 3.21 18.20
C ALA A 96 -12.43 4.51 18.03
N ALA A 97 -12.03 4.85 16.81
CA ALA A 97 -11.32 6.09 16.54
C ALA A 97 -12.17 7.34 16.80
N ARG A 98 -13.48 7.29 16.49
CA ARG A 98 -14.42 8.36 16.84
C ARG A 98 -14.56 8.53 18.34
N THR A 99 -14.66 7.42 19.08
CA THR A 99 -14.67 7.44 20.55
C THR A 99 -13.42 8.12 21.10
N GLU A 100 -12.26 7.78 20.58
CA GLU A 100 -10.99 8.40 20.97
C GLU A 100 -10.91 9.88 20.57
N GLN A 101 -11.41 10.24 19.40
CA GLN A 101 -11.52 11.62 18.95
C GLN A 101 -12.39 12.48 19.89
N GLN A 102 -13.53 11.94 20.32
CA GLN A 102 -14.39 12.60 21.29
C GLN A 102 -13.72 12.75 22.66
N ARG A 103 -13.03 11.71 23.13
CA ARG A 103 -12.32 11.69 24.41
C ARG A 103 -11.17 12.70 24.46
N THR A 104 -10.37 12.75 23.38
CA THR A 104 -9.15 13.58 23.34
C THR A 104 -9.37 14.98 22.78
N ARG A 105 -10.50 15.22 22.12
CA ARG A 105 -10.78 16.44 21.34
C ARG A 105 -9.74 16.69 20.25
N LYS A 106 -9.08 15.64 19.76
CA LYS A 106 -8.09 15.67 18.70
C LYS A 106 -8.51 14.77 17.56
N GLN A 107 -8.44 15.29 16.33
CA GLN A 107 -8.75 14.50 15.14
C GLN A 107 -7.81 13.29 15.06
N GLN A 108 -8.36 12.13 14.77
CA GLN A 108 -7.61 10.88 14.70
C GLN A 108 -7.22 10.55 13.26
N ILE A 109 -6.02 10.01 13.12
CA ILE A 109 -5.52 9.38 11.90
C ILE A 109 -5.68 7.88 12.07
N VAL A 110 -6.52 7.26 11.27
CA VAL A 110 -6.73 5.81 11.24
C VAL A 110 -5.81 5.21 10.19
N GLN A 111 -4.97 4.27 10.59
CA GLN A 111 -3.99 3.63 9.73
C GLN A 111 -4.49 2.25 9.32
N LEU A 112 -4.61 2.01 8.01
CA LEU A 112 -5.11 0.75 7.45
C LEU A 112 -4.19 0.23 6.35
N VAL A 113 -4.14 -1.09 6.22
CA VAL A 113 -3.55 -1.77 5.07
C VAL A 113 -4.66 -2.44 4.28
N LEU A 114 -4.71 -2.19 2.98
CA LEU A 114 -5.54 -2.89 2.03
C LEU A 114 -4.69 -4.00 1.43
N TYR A 115 -5.04 -5.28 1.64
CA TYR A 115 -4.20 -6.41 1.25
C TYR A 115 -5.04 -7.65 0.93
N ASP A 116 -5.51 -7.77 -0.31
CA ASP A 116 -6.26 -8.95 -0.75
C ASP A 116 -6.27 -9.14 -2.28
N LEU A 117 -5.21 -8.71 -2.98
CA LEU A 117 -5.08 -8.94 -4.42
C LEU A 117 -5.25 -10.42 -4.76
N PRO A 118 -5.89 -10.74 -5.91
CA PRO A 118 -5.91 -12.10 -6.40
C PRO A 118 -4.50 -12.64 -6.61
N ASP A 119 -4.29 -13.88 -6.20
CA ASP A 119 -3.00 -14.58 -6.32
C ASP A 119 -1.84 -13.86 -5.57
N ARG A 120 -2.17 -13.05 -4.53
CA ARG A 120 -1.16 -12.35 -3.72
C ARG A 120 -0.14 -13.31 -3.13
N ASP A 121 1.04 -12.78 -2.78
CA ASP A 121 2.19 -13.55 -2.29
C ASP A 121 2.60 -14.66 -3.28
N CYS A 122 2.66 -14.30 -4.55
CA CYS A 122 2.86 -15.23 -5.66
C CYS A 122 4.17 -16.02 -5.61
N SER A 123 5.19 -15.55 -4.88
CA SER A 123 6.47 -16.22 -4.73
C SER A 123 6.57 -17.07 -3.48
N GLY A 124 5.96 -16.63 -2.37
CA GLY A 124 6.05 -17.26 -1.05
C GLY A 124 4.90 -18.19 -0.75
N GLY A 125 3.68 -17.81 -1.14
CA GLY A 125 2.45 -18.57 -0.91
C GLY A 125 2.03 -18.72 0.55
N GLN A 126 2.71 -18.04 1.48
CA GLN A 126 2.40 -18.11 2.91
C GLN A 126 1.23 -17.18 3.29
N SER A 127 1.08 -16.08 2.55
CA SER A 127 0.04 -15.07 2.73
C SER A 127 -0.96 -15.07 1.57
N GLY A 128 -1.24 -16.23 0.98
CA GLY A 128 -2.22 -16.38 -0.09
C GLY A 128 -3.60 -15.83 0.30
N GLY A 129 -4.26 -15.12 -0.62
CA GLY A 129 -5.57 -14.52 -0.40
C GLY A 129 -6.73 -15.44 -0.75
N GLU A 130 -7.95 -14.89 -0.67
CA GLU A 130 -9.17 -15.62 -1.00
C GLU A 130 -9.53 -15.56 -2.50
N PHE A 131 -8.93 -14.65 -3.25
CA PHE A 131 -9.20 -14.46 -4.67
C PHE A 131 -8.13 -15.12 -5.55
N SER A 132 -8.58 -15.69 -6.68
CA SER A 132 -7.68 -16.22 -7.71
C SER A 132 -8.06 -15.66 -9.09
N SER A 133 -7.06 -15.29 -9.88
CA SER A 133 -7.24 -14.83 -11.27
C SER A 133 -7.95 -15.87 -12.15
N ALA A 134 -7.82 -17.15 -11.82
CA ALA A 134 -8.50 -18.23 -12.53
C ALA A 134 -10.03 -18.23 -12.34
N ASN A 135 -10.54 -17.60 -11.28
CA ASN A 135 -11.94 -17.63 -10.87
C ASN A 135 -12.55 -16.21 -10.82
N ASP A 136 -12.30 -15.38 -11.82
CA ASP A 136 -12.78 -13.98 -11.88
C ASP A 136 -12.34 -13.12 -10.67
N GLY A 137 -11.22 -13.49 -10.05
CA GLY A 137 -10.75 -12.89 -8.80
C GLY A 137 -10.57 -11.37 -8.88
N LEU A 138 -10.14 -10.84 -10.02
CA LEU A 138 -9.97 -9.39 -10.18
C LEU A 138 -11.30 -8.62 -10.08
N ASN A 139 -12.37 -9.12 -10.66
CA ASN A 139 -13.69 -8.49 -10.55
C ASN A 139 -14.27 -8.66 -9.14
N LEU A 140 -14.06 -9.82 -8.52
CA LEU A 140 -14.45 -10.07 -7.14
C LEU A 140 -13.71 -9.13 -6.20
N TYR A 141 -12.39 -9.03 -6.29
CA TYR A 141 -11.57 -8.09 -5.54
C TYR A 141 -12.09 -6.65 -5.66
N LYS A 142 -12.34 -6.17 -6.90
CA LYS A 142 -12.86 -4.83 -7.15
C LYS A 142 -14.21 -4.59 -6.46
N LYS A 143 -15.16 -5.50 -6.65
CA LYS A 143 -16.55 -5.28 -6.25
C LYS A 143 -16.83 -5.66 -4.81
N THR A 144 -16.23 -6.74 -4.32
CA THR A 144 -16.57 -7.27 -3.00
C THR A 144 -15.59 -6.84 -1.91
N PHE A 145 -14.40 -6.37 -2.29
CA PHE A 145 -13.39 -5.93 -1.34
C PHE A 145 -13.07 -4.42 -1.46
N VAL A 146 -12.60 -3.93 -2.62
CA VAL A 146 -12.19 -2.52 -2.76
C VAL A 146 -13.37 -1.55 -2.69
N ASP A 147 -14.49 -1.83 -3.37
CA ASP A 147 -15.64 -0.93 -3.38
C ASP A 147 -16.22 -0.72 -1.98
N PRO A 148 -16.53 -1.77 -1.18
CA PRO A 148 -17.03 -1.58 0.18
C PRO A 148 -15.96 -0.99 1.13
N TYR A 149 -14.67 -1.33 0.96
CA TYR A 149 -13.57 -0.70 1.69
C TYR A 149 -13.58 0.82 1.47
N ALA A 150 -13.58 1.25 0.22
CA ALA A 150 -13.58 2.67 -0.13
C ALA A 150 -14.84 3.39 0.36
N ALA A 151 -16.01 2.75 0.25
CA ALA A 151 -17.27 3.30 0.74
C ALA A 151 -17.24 3.55 2.25
N ALA A 152 -16.70 2.60 3.02
CA ALA A 152 -16.57 2.74 4.47
C ALA A 152 -15.72 3.95 4.86
N LEU A 153 -14.55 4.13 4.24
CA LEU A 153 -13.65 5.24 4.55
C LEU A 153 -14.23 6.60 4.13
N LYS A 154 -14.84 6.66 2.94
CA LYS A 154 -15.46 7.89 2.43
C LYS A 154 -16.66 8.33 3.27
N SER A 155 -17.39 7.40 3.86
CA SER A 155 -18.50 7.72 4.76
C SER A 155 -18.04 8.31 6.10
N ALA A 156 -16.78 8.12 6.49
CA ALA A 156 -16.19 8.59 7.73
C ALA A 156 -15.31 9.86 7.50
N TRP A 157 -15.89 10.85 6.85
CA TRP A 157 -15.22 12.11 6.48
C TRP A 157 -14.68 12.92 7.68
N ASP A 158 -15.17 12.64 8.87
CA ASP A 158 -14.77 13.22 10.15
C ASP A 158 -13.42 12.68 10.66
N LEU A 159 -12.90 11.61 10.07
CA LEU A 159 -11.60 11.02 10.36
C LEU A 159 -10.61 11.24 9.21
N THR A 160 -9.32 11.12 9.49
CA THR A 160 -8.27 11.07 8.47
C THR A 160 -7.76 9.63 8.36
N PHE A 161 -7.54 9.17 7.14
CA PHE A 161 -7.03 7.82 6.89
C PHE A 161 -5.65 7.87 6.23
N ALA A 162 -4.74 6.98 6.69
CA ALA A 162 -3.53 6.61 6.01
C ALA A 162 -3.69 5.17 5.53
N VAL A 163 -3.66 4.94 4.22
CA VAL A 163 -3.89 3.59 3.65
C VAL A 163 -2.68 3.17 2.85
N ILE A 164 -2.07 2.04 3.25
CA ILE A 164 -1.03 1.37 2.46
C ILE A 164 -1.73 0.37 1.53
N LEU A 165 -1.37 0.43 0.25
CA LEU A 165 -1.95 -0.41 -0.79
C LEU A 165 -1.05 -1.59 -1.09
N GLU A 166 -1.58 -2.79 -0.90
CA GLU A 166 -1.10 -4.08 -1.37
C GLU A 166 0.41 -4.29 -1.16
N PRO A 167 0.87 -4.34 0.11
CA PRO A 167 2.27 -4.58 0.44
C PRO A 167 2.87 -5.77 -0.32
N ASP A 168 4.17 -5.67 -0.64
CA ASP A 168 4.98 -6.66 -1.35
C ASP A 168 4.59 -6.92 -2.82
N SER A 169 3.41 -6.49 -3.26
CA SER A 169 2.87 -6.88 -4.58
C SER A 169 3.74 -6.41 -5.74
N LEU A 170 4.12 -5.13 -5.77
CA LEU A 170 5.00 -4.61 -6.83
C LEU A 170 6.40 -5.21 -6.75
N GLY A 171 6.95 -5.38 -5.56
CA GLY A 171 8.24 -6.03 -5.36
C GLY A 171 8.24 -7.42 -5.96
N ASN A 172 7.22 -8.22 -5.70
CA ASN A 172 7.08 -9.58 -6.21
C ASN A 172 7.04 -9.63 -7.74
N VAL A 173 6.19 -8.82 -8.38
CA VAL A 173 6.07 -8.87 -9.86
C VAL A 173 7.27 -8.27 -10.59
N ILE A 174 8.08 -7.47 -9.94
CA ILE A 174 9.31 -6.95 -10.54
C ILE A 174 10.45 -7.96 -10.45
N THR A 175 10.61 -8.63 -9.31
CA THR A 175 11.79 -9.45 -9.04
C THR A 175 11.59 -10.95 -9.32
N ASN A 176 10.35 -11.43 -9.39
CA ASN A 176 10.03 -12.84 -9.49
C ASN A 176 9.42 -13.24 -10.85
N GLN A 177 9.78 -12.54 -11.94
CA GLN A 177 9.28 -12.83 -13.29
C GLN A 177 9.71 -14.20 -13.82
N ASN A 178 10.74 -14.81 -13.25
CA ASN A 178 11.16 -16.19 -13.51
C ASN A 178 10.23 -17.25 -12.88
N ILE A 179 9.32 -16.84 -11.99
CA ILE A 179 8.28 -17.69 -11.40
C ILE A 179 7.01 -17.51 -12.25
N PRO A 180 6.55 -18.54 -12.99
CA PRO A 180 5.40 -18.39 -13.89
C PRO A 180 4.14 -17.86 -13.20
N PHE A 181 3.91 -18.21 -11.95
CA PHE A 181 2.75 -17.74 -11.19
C PHE A 181 2.83 -16.22 -10.94
N CYS A 182 4.00 -15.67 -10.58
CA CYS A 182 4.20 -14.23 -10.42
C CYS A 182 4.12 -13.48 -11.75
N ALA A 183 4.73 -14.03 -12.82
CA ALA A 183 4.64 -13.44 -14.14
C ALA A 183 3.18 -13.30 -14.61
N ASN A 184 2.37 -14.33 -14.40
CA ASN A 184 0.94 -14.32 -14.75
C ASN A 184 0.12 -13.36 -13.87
N ALA A 185 0.50 -13.15 -12.61
CA ALA A 185 -0.19 -12.25 -11.69
C ALA A 185 0.06 -10.75 -11.98
N THR A 186 1.10 -10.40 -12.74
CA THR A 186 1.54 -9.01 -12.96
C THR A 186 0.40 -8.10 -13.40
N SER A 187 -0.32 -8.47 -14.47
CA SER A 187 -1.42 -7.65 -14.99
C SER A 187 -2.58 -7.51 -13.99
N THR A 188 -2.86 -8.55 -13.22
CA THR A 188 -3.88 -8.53 -12.16
C THR A 188 -3.51 -7.58 -11.04
N TYR A 189 -2.25 -7.58 -10.61
CA TYR A 189 -1.75 -6.69 -9.55
C TYR A 189 -1.81 -5.24 -9.99
N GLU A 190 -1.30 -4.93 -11.19
CA GLU A 190 -1.33 -3.56 -11.73
C GLU A 190 -2.76 -3.03 -11.85
N GLN A 191 -3.68 -3.82 -12.42
CA GLN A 191 -5.08 -3.43 -12.57
C GLN A 191 -5.80 -3.30 -11.21
N GLY A 192 -5.52 -4.18 -10.27
CA GLY A 192 -6.10 -4.15 -8.93
C GLY A 192 -5.66 -2.91 -8.15
N ILE A 193 -4.36 -2.63 -8.13
CA ILE A 193 -3.80 -1.45 -7.44
C ILE A 193 -4.30 -0.16 -8.11
N ALA A 194 -4.29 -0.08 -9.44
CA ALA A 194 -4.81 1.07 -10.18
C ALA A 194 -6.29 1.34 -9.83
N TYR A 195 -7.10 0.28 -9.75
CA TYR A 195 -8.50 0.39 -9.35
C TYR A 195 -8.64 0.89 -7.91
N ALA A 196 -7.87 0.34 -6.96
CA ALA A 196 -7.87 0.78 -5.57
C ALA A 196 -7.48 2.26 -5.44
N ILE A 197 -6.44 2.71 -6.18
CA ILE A 197 -6.04 4.11 -6.24
C ILE A 197 -7.22 4.99 -6.68
N ALA A 198 -7.88 4.63 -7.79
CA ALA A 198 -9.00 5.41 -8.32
C ALA A 198 -10.19 5.47 -7.35
N LYS A 199 -10.50 4.34 -6.70
CA LYS A 199 -11.65 4.24 -5.79
C LYS A 199 -11.43 4.91 -4.44
N LEU A 200 -10.21 4.92 -3.93
CA LEU A 200 -9.88 5.46 -2.61
C LEU A 200 -9.57 6.96 -2.61
N GLN A 201 -9.55 7.63 -3.77
CA GLN A 201 -9.32 9.08 -3.80
C GLN A 201 -10.43 9.84 -3.06
N ALA A 202 -10.04 10.51 -1.98
CA ALA A 202 -10.90 11.40 -1.20
C ALA A 202 -10.03 12.36 -0.37
N PRO A 203 -10.55 13.54 0.00
CA PRO A 203 -9.78 14.55 0.75
C PRO A 203 -9.30 14.07 2.13
N ASN A 204 -10.01 13.12 2.73
CA ASN A 204 -9.69 12.55 4.04
C ASN A 204 -8.85 11.27 3.98
N ILE A 205 -8.41 10.84 2.79
CA ILE A 205 -7.64 9.59 2.59
C ILE A 205 -6.29 9.92 1.96
N ALA A 206 -5.21 9.64 2.66
CA ALA A 206 -3.85 9.64 2.14
C ALA A 206 -3.46 8.22 1.72
N LEU A 207 -3.12 8.02 0.44
CA LEU A 207 -2.77 6.71 -0.13
C LEU A 207 -1.25 6.57 -0.26
N TYR A 208 -0.76 5.40 0.10
CA TYR A 208 0.63 5.00 -0.01
C TYR A 208 0.71 3.70 -0.82
N ILE A 209 1.43 3.75 -1.94
CA ILE A 209 1.75 2.55 -2.71
C ILE A 209 2.99 1.93 -2.09
N ASP A 210 2.93 0.64 -1.76
CA ASP A 210 4.11 -0.06 -1.29
C ASP A 210 5.14 -0.19 -2.42
N ALA A 211 6.34 0.27 -2.15
CA ALA A 211 7.49 0.22 -3.06
C ALA A 211 8.56 -0.76 -2.55
N ALA A 212 8.17 -1.73 -1.74
CA ALA A 212 9.07 -2.64 -1.04
C ALA A 212 10.13 -1.87 -0.22
N HIS A 213 11.37 -2.34 -0.16
CA HIS A 213 12.45 -1.69 0.60
C HIS A 213 13.77 -1.68 -0.18
N GLY A 214 14.74 -0.89 0.29
CA GLY A 214 16.02 -0.71 -0.37
C GLY A 214 16.83 -2.00 -0.58
N GLY A 215 16.70 -3.00 0.31
CA GLY A 215 17.29 -4.33 0.15
C GLY A 215 16.52 -5.25 -0.81
N TRP A 216 15.50 -4.75 -1.48
CA TRP A 216 14.69 -5.48 -2.46
C TRP A 216 14.66 -4.73 -3.80
N LEU A 217 13.89 -3.65 -3.92
CA LEU A 217 13.81 -2.87 -5.16
C LEU A 217 14.96 -1.87 -5.35
N GLY A 218 15.76 -1.59 -4.32
CA GLY A 218 16.91 -0.70 -4.42
C GLY A 218 18.15 -1.30 -5.11
N TRP A 219 18.14 -2.60 -5.45
CA TRP A 219 19.24 -3.24 -6.17
C TRP A 219 19.29 -2.83 -7.63
N ASP A 220 20.50 -2.82 -8.20
CA ASP A 220 20.70 -2.63 -9.64
C ASP A 220 19.87 -3.63 -10.43
N GLY A 221 19.18 -3.14 -11.46
CA GLY A 221 18.25 -3.94 -12.28
C GLY A 221 16.80 -4.01 -11.75
N ASN A 222 16.55 -3.78 -10.46
CA ASN A 222 15.20 -3.77 -9.88
C ASN A 222 14.63 -2.35 -9.76
N LEU A 223 15.48 -1.36 -9.47
CA LEU A 223 15.06 0.01 -9.21
C LEU A 223 14.35 0.65 -10.42
N ALA A 224 14.94 0.53 -11.61
CA ALA A 224 14.37 1.14 -12.81
C ALA A 224 13.00 0.55 -13.20
N PRO A 225 12.80 -0.78 -13.25
CA PRO A 225 11.47 -1.36 -13.40
C PRO A 225 10.49 -0.96 -12.31
N GLY A 226 10.93 -0.88 -11.05
CA GLY A 226 10.12 -0.45 -9.92
C GLY A 226 9.61 0.98 -10.08
N ILE A 227 10.47 1.91 -10.45
CA ILE A 227 10.10 3.30 -10.74
C ILE A 227 9.09 3.36 -11.90
N LEU A 228 9.30 2.59 -12.97
CA LEU A 228 8.39 2.56 -14.12
C LEU A 228 6.99 2.08 -13.73
N SER A 229 6.88 0.98 -12.99
CA SER A 229 5.59 0.48 -12.48
C SER A 229 4.87 1.51 -11.61
N LEU A 230 5.59 2.17 -10.69
CA LEU A 230 5.02 3.23 -9.85
C LEU A 230 4.50 4.41 -10.68
N LEU A 231 5.25 4.86 -11.69
CA LEU A 231 4.84 5.96 -12.57
C LEU A 231 3.60 5.59 -13.40
N LEU A 232 3.48 4.34 -13.86
CA LEU A 232 2.30 3.86 -14.58
C LEU A 232 1.07 3.85 -13.67
N LEU A 233 1.19 3.38 -12.44
CA LEU A 233 0.09 3.39 -11.45
C LEU A 233 -0.35 4.81 -11.10
N LEU A 234 0.57 5.77 -10.99
CA LEU A 234 0.25 7.16 -10.68
C LEU A 234 -0.54 7.88 -11.78
N ARG A 235 -0.54 7.39 -13.03
CA ARG A 235 -1.37 7.91 -14.12
C ARG A 235 -2.87 7.68 -13.91
N HIS A 236 -3.25 6.73 -13.08
CA HIS A 236 -4.65 6.45 -12.72
C HIS A 236 -5.22 7.37 -11.64
N ARG A 237 -4.51 8.46 -11.31
CA ARG A 237 -4.96 9.49 -10.36
C ARG A 237 -5.91 10.54 -10.95
N ILE A 238 -6.40 10.34 -12.17
CA ILE A 238 -7.26 11.31 -12.86
C ILE A 238 -8.72 10.91 -12.69
#